data_fb3c5e60fc51a2ff63b0627bebfecaff
#
_entry.id   fb3c5e60fc51a2ff63b0627bebfecaff
#
_cell.length_a   1.000
_cell.length_b   1.000
_cell.length_c   1.000
_cell.angle_alpha   90.00
_cell.angle_beta   90.00
_cell.angle_gamma   90.00
#
_symmetry.space_group_name_H-M   'P 1'
#
loop_
_entity.id
_entity.type
_entity.pdbx_description
1 polymer ?
#
loop_
_entity_poly.entity_id
_entity_poly.type
_entity_poly.pdbx_seq_one_letter_code
_entity_poly.pdbx_strand_id
1 'polypeptide(L)'
;VMQRKLDATRYDKIKDFTRFPELMWLNRNPFLPALFFGATLFGVGLFLQLKQPELGISGIQLLIYGFFLSTVAVYHVTFCINSVAHRFGTRRYDVDDDSVNNWLLAILTNGEGWHNNHHHNPRDWHQGGYNWWEWDLNAQIIKLIKTDEQVR
;
A
#
# COMPACT_ATOMS: atom_id res chain seq x y z
N VAL A 1 30.40 15.71 -8.66
CA VAL A 1 29.48 15.43 -7.54
C VAL A 1 28.12 15.88 -8.03
N MET A 2 27.31 14.94 -8.54
CA MET A 2 25.97 15.19 -9.04
C MET A 2 25.05 15.30 -7.81
N GLN A 3 24.82 16.51 -7.34
CA GLN A 3 23.85 16.81 -6.31
C GLN A 3 22.47 16.57 -6.93
N ARG A 4 21.90 15.35 -6.78
CA ARG A 4 20.46 15.14 -7.00
C ARG A 4 19.75 16.12 -6.07
N LYS A 5 19.19 17.20 -6.63
CA LYS A 5 18.10 17.89 -5.97
C LYS A 5 17.06 16.80 -5.71
N LEU A 6 16.81 16.48 -4.46
CA LEU A 6 15.62 15.73 -4.07
C LEU A 6 14.48 16.46 -4.75
N ASP A 7 13.83 15.81 -5.70
CA ASP A 7 12.77 16.43 -6.47
C ASP A 7 11.75 16.97 -5.50
N ALA A 8 11.68 18.29 -5.40
CA ALA A 8 10.74 18.93 -4.51
C ALA A 8 9.34 18.51 -4.93
N THR A 9 8.51 18.09 -3.99
CA THR A 9 7.12 17.71 -4.25
C THR A 9 6.44 18.78 -5.11
N ARG A 10 5.88 18.36 -6.23
CA ARG A 10 5.19 19.25 -7.16
C ARG A 10 3.78 19.57 -6.67
N TYR A 11 3.67 20.51 -5.75
CA TYR A 11 2.41 20.91 -5.12
C TYR A 11 1.38 21.44 -6.14
N ASP A 12 1.81 21.92 -7.29
CA ASP A 12 0.94 22.33 -8.40
C ASP A 12 0.11 21.17 -8.98
N LYS A 13 0.58 19.93 -8.82
CA LYS A 13 -0.05 18.71 -9.32
C LYS A 13 -0.96 18.00 -8.31
N ILE A 14 -0.85 18.35 -7.05
CA ILE A 14 -1.54 17.68 -5.93
C ILE A 14 -2.32 18.71 -5.08
N LYS A 15 -3.01 19.65 -5.74
CA LYS A 15 -3.75 20.74 -5.07
C LYS A 15 -4.83 20.26 -4.12
N ASP A 16 -5.44 19.12 -4.39
CA ASP A 16 -6.39 18.42 -3.53
C ASP A 16 -5.76 18.03 -2.19
N PHE A 17 -4.57 17.43 -2.21
CA PHE A 17 -3.85 17.04 -0.98
C PHE A 17 -3.31 18.25 -0.20
N THR A 18 -2.91 19.33 -0.89
CA THR A 18 -2.38 20.51 -0.22
C THR A 18 -3.40 21.27 0.63
N ARG A 19 -4.70 20.96 0.49
CA ARG A 19 -5.77 21.52 1.34
C ARG A 19 -5.73 20.99 2.77
N PHE A 20 -5.05 19.85 3.00
CA PHE A 20 -5.00 19.17 4.29
C PHE A 20 -3.66 19.44 4.96
N PRO A 21 -3.61 20.30 6.01
CA PRO A 21 -2.37 20.66 6.67
C PRO A 21 -1.65 19.47 7.32
N GLU A 22 -2.40 18.45 7.78
CA GLU A 22 -1.90 17.19 8.32
C GLU A 22 -1.12 16.39 7.27
N LEU A 23 -1.59 16.32 6.03
CA LEU A 23 -0.87 15.64 4.94
C LEU A 23 0.39 16.40 4.57
N MET A 24 0.35 17.73 4.58
CA MET A 24 1.52 18.57 4.35
C MET A 24 2.56 18.41 5.46
N TRP A 25 2.10 18.27 6.71
CA TRP A 25 2.99 18.00 7.84
C TRP A 25 3.63 16.61 7.73
N LEU A 26 2.88 15.56 7.40
CA LEU A 26 3.40 14.22 7.15
C LEU A 26 4.44 14.20 6.01
N ASN A 27 4.17 14.91 4.92
CA ASN A 27 5.11 15.00 3.80
C ASN A 27 6.47 15.65 4.21
N ARG A 28 6.44 16.58 5.18
CA ARG A 28 7.66 17.17 5.74
C ARG A 28 8.39 16.25 6.72
N ASN A 29 7.68 15.28 7.29
CA ASN A 29 8.16 14.37 8.32
C ASN A 29 7.93 12.89 7.93
N PRO A 30 8.46 12.42 6.78
CA PRO A 30 8.09 11.14 6.19
C PRO A 30 8.46 9.91 7.05
N PHE A 31 9.43 10.05 7.95
CA PHE A 31 9.87 8.95 8.83
C PHE A 31 9.07 8.82 10.12
N LEU A 32 8.31 9.85 10.52
CA LEU A 32 7.58 9.85 11.80
C LEU A 32 6.53 8.73 11.88
N PRO A 33 5.71 8.46 10.85
CA PRO A 33 4.75 7.34 10.91
C PRO A 33 5.43 5.99 11.11
N ALA A 34 6.55 5.75 10.44
CA ALA A 34 7.31 4.52 10.57
C ALA A 34 7.93 4.37 11.97
N LEU A 35 8.52 5.43 12.50
CA LEU A 35 9.07 5.45 13.86
C LEU A 35 7.98 5.22 14.91
N PHE A 36 6.83 5.87 14.75
CA PHE A 36 5.69 5.70 15.65
C PHE A 36 5.17 4.25 15.61
N PHE A 37 5.01 3.68 14.41
CA PHE A 37 4.56 2.31 14.23
C PHE A 37 5.53 1.30 14.87
N GLY A 38 6.84 1.44 14.62
CA GLY A 38 7.87 0.59 15.21
C GLY A 38 7.90 0.70 16.75
N ALA A 39 7.81 1.92 17.29
CA ALA A 39 7.76 2.15 18.73
C ALA A 39 6.49 1.55 19.37
N THR A 40 5.35 1.63 18.69
CA THR A 40 4.09 1.03 19.14
C THR A 40 4.20 -0.48 19.21
N LEU A 41 4.72 -1.13 18.17
CA LEU A 41 4.91 -2.59 18.15
C LEU A 41 5.88 -3.03 19.27
N PHE A 42 6.99 -2.32 19.44
CA PHE A 42 7.92 -2.61 20.53
C PHE A 42 7.24 -2.46 21.90
N GLY A 43 6.49 -1.36 22.12
CA GLY A 43 5.78 -1.10 23.36
C GLY A 43 4.71 -2.16 23.68
N VAL A 44 3.92 -2.55 22.66
CA VAL A 44 2.93 -3.65 22.81
C VAL A 44 3.62 -4.96 23.16
N GLY A 45 4.71 -5.31 22.47
CA GLY A 45 5.45 -6.53 22.78
C GLY A 45 6.05 -6.51 24.18
N LEU A 46 6.58 -5.38 24.64
CA LEU A 46 7.08 -5.21 26.00
C LEU A 46 5.95 -5.36 27.04
N PHE A 47 4.80 -4.75 26.77
CA PHE A 47 3.61 -4.89 27.62
C PHE A 47 3.18 -6.36 27.76
N LEU A 48 3.10 -7.09 26.64
CA LEU A 48 2.76 -8.53 26.64
C LEU A 48 3.81 -9.35 27.40
N GLN A 49 5.09 -9.08 27.19
CA GLN A 49 6.18 -9.74 27.89
C GLN A 49 6.07 -9.60 29.41
N LEU A 50 5.64 -8.43 29.88
CA LEU A 50 5.51 -8.14 31.33
C LEU A 50 4.20 -8.66 31.94
N LYS A 51 3.10 -8.66 31.18
CA LYS A 51 1.76 -8.96 31.71
C LYS A 51 1.29 -10.37 31.39
N GLN A 52 1.81 -10.99 30.34
CA GLN A 52 1.44 -12.31 29.85
C GLN A 52 2.68 -13.07 29.36
N PRO A 53 3.66 -13.33 30.22
CA PRO A 53 4.94 -13.94 29.84
C PRO A 53 4.78 -15.35 29.23
N GLU A 54 3.69 -16.04 29.52
CA GLU A 54 3.33 -17.35 28.96
C GLU A 54 3.13 -17.33 27.44
N LEU A 55 2.85 -16.16 26.84
CA LEU A 55 2.75 -16.03 25.37
C LEU A 55 4.11 -16.09 24.66
N GLY A 56 5.22 -15.94 25.39
CA GLY A 56 6.57 -15.97 24.83
C GLY A 56 6.86 -14.83 23.84
N ILE A 57 6.06 -13.75 23.86
CA ILE A 57 6.19 -12.58 22.98
C ILE A 57 7.04 -11.51 23.68
N SER A 58 7.99 -10.93 22.96
CA SER A 58 8.82 -9.82 23.46
C SER A 58 8.72 -8.58 22.58
N GLY A 59 9.13 -7.41 23.14
CA GLY A 59 9.20 -6.16 22.39
C GLY A 59 10.09 -6.26 21.16
N ILE A 60 11.24 -6.90 21.27
CA ILE A 60 12.17 -7.12 20.15
C ILE A 60 11.55 -8.03 19.09
N GLN A 61 10.84 -9.08 19.46
CA GLN A 61 10.20 -9.97 18.48
C GLN A 61 9.13 -9.21 17.69
N LEU A 62 8.24 -8.45 18.34
CA LEU A 62 7.24 -7.66 17.61
C LEU A 62 7.88 -6.59 16.74
N LEU A 63 8.96 -5.96 17.18
CA LEU A 63 9.69 -5.01 16.32
C LEU A 63 10.31 -5.71 15.10
N ILE A 64 10.98 -6.84 15.28
CA ILE A 64 11.64 -7.53 14.16
C ILE A 64 10.61 -8.10 13.19
N TYR A 65 9.63 -8.87 13.67
CA TYR A 65 8.67 -9.53 12.78
C TYR A 65 7.56 -8.59 12.31
N GLY A 66 7.00 -7.78 13.20
CA GLY A 66 5.87 -6.91 12.90
C GLY A 66 6.25 -5.64 12.15
N PHE A 67 7.49 -5.16 12.27
CA PHE A 67 7.95 -3.97 11.57
C PHE A 67 8.96 -4.31 10.45
N PHE A 68 10.16 -4.80 10.78
CA PHE A 68 11.19 -4.97 9.76
C PHE A 68 10.85 -6.06 8.75
N LEU A 69 10.51 -7.27 9.20
CA LEU A 69 10.20 -8.37 8.29
C LEU A 69 8.94 -8.10 7.48
N SER A 70 7.89 -7.56 8.10
CA SER A 70 6.66 -7.20 7.39
C SER A 70 6.90 -6.12 6.33
N THR A 71 7.71 -5.11 6.64
CA THR A 71 8.10 -4.06 5.68
C THR A 71 8.83 -4.65 4.47
N VAL A 72 9.81 -5.53 4.70
CA VAL A 72 10.53 -6.21 3.61
C VAL A 72 9.57 -7.06 2.78
N ALA A 73 8.66 -7.80 3.41
CA ALA A 73 7.66 -8.61 2.71
C ALA A 73 6.73 -7.74 1.83
N VAL A 74 6.24 -6.61 2.36
CA VAL A 74 5.43 -5.65 1.61
C VAL A 74 6.19 -5.11 0.40
N TYR A 75 7.46 -4.73 0.54
CA TYR A 75 8.26 -4.28 -0.60
C TYR A 75 8.38 -5.36 -1.68
N HIS A 76 8.65 -6.60 -1.32
CA HIS A 76 8.74 -7.69 -2.31
C HIS A 76 7.41 -7.91 -3.04
N VAL A 77 6.30 -7.92 -2.31
CA VAL A 77 4.96 -8.06 -2.90
C VAL A 77 4.64 -6.90 -3.84
N THR A 78 4.95 -5.66 -3.44
CA THR A 78 4.76 -4.47 -4.28
C THR A 78 5.63 -4.51 -5.54
N PHE A 79 6.90 -4.93 -5.44
CA PHE A 79 7.76 -5.09 -6.61
C PHE A 79 7.27 -6.18 -7.56
N CYS A 80 6.57 -7.21 -7.05
CA CYS A 80 5.93 -8.21 -7.90
C CYS A 80 4.80 -7.61 -8.76
N ILE A 81 4.10 -6.56 -8.31
CA ILE A 81 3.12 -5.86 -9.15
C ILE A 81 3.83 -5.27 -10.37
N ASN A 82 4.98 -4.60 -10.18
CA ASN A 82 5.73 -3.95 -11.25
C ASN A 82 6.56 -4.93 -12.12
N SER A 83 6.64 -6.18 -11.78
CA SER A 83 7.42 -7.19 -12.51
C SER A 83 6.56 -8.35 -13.00
N VAL A 84 5.94 -9.10 -12.09
CA VAL A 84 5.14 -10.29 -12.41
C VAL A 84 3.85 -9.91 -13.14
N ALA A 85 3.16 -8.83 -12.72
CA ALA A 85 1.95 -8.34 -13.38
C ALA A 85 2.21 -7.57 -14.69
N HIS A 86 3.46 -7.50 -15.16
CA HIS A 86 3.83 -7.10 -16.52
C HIS A 86 4.32 -8.29 -17.36
N ARG A 87 4.20 -9.53 -16.87
CA ARG A 87 4.71 -10.68 -17.59
C ARG A 87 3.81 -11.92 -17.54
N PHE A 88 3.12 -12.14 -16.41
CA PHE A 88 2.35 -13.38 -16.20
C PHE A 88 0.92 -13.03 -15.78
N GLY A 89 -0.04 -13.36 -16.65
CA GLY A 89 -1.46 -13.11 -16.38
C GLY A 89 -2.29 -13.03 -17.65
N THR A 90 -3.47 -12.45 -17.53
CA THR A 90 -4.41 -12.24 -18.64
C THR A 90 -4.51 -10.76 -18.97
N ARG A 91 -4.60 -10.44 -20.25
CA ARG A 91 -4.80 -9.08 -20.74
C ARG A 91 -6.28 -8.89 -21.09
N ARG A 92 -6.94 -7.99 -20.40
CA ARG A 92 -8.34 -7.63 -20.67
C ARG A 92 -8.43 -6.47 -21.65
N TYR A 93 -7.61 -5.46 -21.42
CA TYR A 93 -7.59 -4.22 -22.19
C TYR A 93 -6.30 -4.10 -22.99
N ASP A 94 -6.40 -3.57 -24.19
CA ASP A 94 -5.25 -3.18 -24.96
C ASP A 94 -4.78 -1.82 -24.50
N VAL A 95 -3.61 -1.79 -23.86
CA VAL A 95 -2.94 -0.62 -23.31
C VAL A 95 -1.50 -0.56 -23.85
N ASP A 96 -0.89 0.63 -23.85
CA ASP A 96 0.43 0.86 -24.44
C ASP A 96 1.61 0.28 -23.63
N ASP A 97 1.34 -0.69 -22.76
CA ASP A 97 2.34 -1.38 -21.94
C ASP A 97 2.06 -2.89 -21.81
N ASP A 98 2.93 -3.62 -21.10
CA ASP A 98 2.84 -5.07 -20.94
C ASP A 98 2.03 -5.49 -19.71
N SER A 99 1.22 -4.60 -19.11
CA SER A 99 0.45 -4.91 -17.92
C SER A 99 -0.59 -6.02 -18.16
N VAL A 100 -0.72 -6.92 -17.20
CA VAL A 100 -1.65 -8.05 -17.20
C VAL A 100 -2.33 -8.19 -15.85
N ASN A 101 -3.50 -8.83 -15.84
CA ASN A 101 -4.22 -9.18 -14.63
C ASN A 101 -3.69 -10.52 -14.11
N ASN A 102 -3.23 -10.54 -12.88
CA ASN A 102 -2.73 -11.74 -12.20
C ASN A 102 -3.54 -11.98 -10.91
N TRP A 103 -4.36 -13.04 -10.90
CA TRP A 103 -5.27 -13.34 -9.80
C TRP A 103 -4.53 -13.69 -8.49
N LEU A 104 -3.37 -14.35 -8.58
CA LEU A 104 -2.58 -14.68 -7.38
C LEU A 104 -2.00 -13.43 -6.73
N LEU A 105 -1.48 -12.51 -7.55
CA LEU A 105 -1.05 -11.21 -7.06
C LEU A 105 -2.23 -10.41 -6.51
N ALA A 106 -3.40 -10.46 -7.16
CA ALA A 106 -4.59 -9.76 -6.66
C ALA A 106 -4.97 -10.20 -5.24
N ILE A 107 -4.86 -11.50 -4.94
CA ILE A 107 -5.06 -12.00 -3.56
C ILE A 107 -3.98 -11.46 -2.62
N LEU A 108 -2.70 -11.55 -2.98
CA LEU A 108 -1.57 -11.14 -2.14
C LEU A 108 -1.51 -9.62 -1.91
N THR A 109 -2.06 -8.83 -2.82
CA THR A 109 -2.01 -7.36 -2.83
C THR A 109 -3.37 -6.72 -2.60
N ASN A 110 -4.37 -7.49 -2.14
CA ASN A 110 -5.72 -7.01 -1.83
C ASN A 110 -6.47 -6.36 -3.01
N GLY A 111 -6.13 -6.75 -4.25
CA GLY A 111 -6.77 -6.27 -5.48
C GLY A 111 -5.81 -5.68 -6.51
N GLU A 112 -4.61 -5.20 -6.11
CA GLU A 112 -3.69 -4.52 -7.03
C GLU A 112 -3.10 -5.41 -8.14
N GLY A 113 -3.25 -6.74 -8.04
CA GLY A 113 -2.89 -7.68 -9.10
C GLY A 113 -3.80 -7.61 -10.34
N TRP A 114 -4.93 -6.89 -10.29
CA TRP A 114 -5.75 -6.55 -11.47
C TRP A 114 -5.13 -5.39 -12.25
N HIS A 115 -3.87 -5.49 -12.57
CA HIS A 115 -2.99 -4.42 -12.97
C HIS A 115 -3.25 -3.89 -14.38
N ASN A 116 -3.69 -4.74 -15.31
CA ASN A 116 -4.12 -4.31 -16.65
C ASN A 116 -5.41 -3.47 -16.59
N ASN A 117 -6.32 -3.79 -15.66
CA ASN A 117 -7.51 -2.96 -15.44
C ASN A 117 -7.11 -1.57 -14.93
N HIS A 118 -6.15 -1.52 -13.97
CA HIS A 118 -5.62 -0.27 -13.44
C HIS A 118 -4.94 0.57 -14.52
N HIS A 119 -4.10 -0.02 -15.38
CA HIS A 119 -3.43 0.70 -16.46
C HIS A 119 -4.40 1.21 -17.52
N HIS A 120 -5.54 0.53 -17.74
CA HIS A 120 -6.60 0.99 -18.63
C HIS A 120 -7.32 2.23 -18.06
N ASN A 121 -7.60 2.24 -16.76
CA ASN A 121 -8.25 3.38 -16.09
C ASN A 121 -7.58 3.71 -14.74
N PRO A 122 -6.44 4.44 -14.75
CA PRO A 122 -5.66 4.71 -13.53
C PRO A 122 -6.37 5.62 -12.51
N ARG A 123 -7.50 6.21 -12.86
CA ARG A 123 -8.31 7.06 -11.96
C ARG A 123 -9.39 6.29 -11.22
N ASP A 124 -9.66 5.08 -11.65
CA ASP A 124 -10.65 4.23 -11.00
C ASP A 124 -10.06 3.68 -9.69
N TRP A 125 -10.82 3.82 -8.62
CA TRP A 125 -10.44 3.25 -7.32
C TRP A 125 -10.69 1.73 -7.26
N HIS A 126 -11.44 1.17 -8.23
CA HIS A 126 -11.58 -0.27 -8.42
C HIS A 126 -10.49 -0.75 -9.38
N GLN A 127 -9.77 -1.77 -8.98
CA GLN A 127 -8.89 -2.48 -9.89
C GLN A 127 -9.51 -3.81 -10.34
N GLY A 128 -10.28 -4.46 -9.45
CA GLY A 128 -11.07 -5.67 -9.73
C GLY A 128 -12.58 -5.40 -9.71
N GLY A 129 -13.36 -6.48 -9.62
CA GLY A 129 -14.82 -6.41 -9.48
C GLY A 129 -15.61 -6.28 -10.79
N TYR A 130 -14.96 -6.31 -11.96
CA TYR A 130 -15.61 -6.35 -13.26
C TYR A 130 -16.23 -7.73 -13.56
N ASN A 131 -15.74 -8.78 -12.90
CA ASN A 131 -16.34 -10.09 -12.84
C ASN A 131 -16.52 -10.51 -11.37
N TRP A 132 -17.46 -11.42 -11.08
CA TRP A 132 -17.77 -11.86 -9.72
C TRP A 132 -16.59 -12.53 -8.97
N TRP A 133 -15.61 -13.06 -9.70
CA TRP A 133 -14.41 -13.72 -9.17
C TRP A 133 -13.20 -12.78 -9.02
N GLU A 134 -13.31 -11.55 -9.50
CA GLU A 134 -12.26 -10.56 -9.38
C GLU A 134 -12.34 -9.87 -8.01
N TRP A 135 -11.78 -10.54 -7.04
CA TRP A 135 -11.76 -10.04 -5.69
C TRP A 135 -10.83 -8.81 -5.55
N ASP A 136 -11.34 -7.74 -4.96
CA ASP A 136 -10.65 -6.48 -4.72
C ASP A 136 -11.01 -5.97 -3.33
N LEU A 137 -10.18 -6.31 -2.33
CA LEU A 137 -10.41 -5.93 -0.94
C LEU A 137 -10.22 -4.44 -0.74
N ASN A 138 -9.24 -3.82 -1.42
CA ASN A 138 -9.01 -2.39 -1.34
C ASN A 138 -10.26 -1.61 -1.77
N ALA A 139 -10.88 -2.02 -2.88
CA ALA A 139 -12.13 -1.42 -3.33
C ALA A 139 -13.27 -1.60 -2.31
N GLN A 140 -13.39 -2.78 -1.68
CA GLN A 140 -14.41 -2.98 -0.65
C GLN A 140 -14.19 -2.08 0.58
N ILE A 141 -12.95 -1.92 1.03
CA ILE A 141 -12.60 -1.03 2.15
C ILE A 141 -12.91 0.43 1.77
N ILE A 142 -12.48 0.88 0.59
CA ILE A 142 -12.76 2.24 0.11
C ILE A 142 -14.27 2.49 0.06
N LYS A 143 -15.04 1.52 -0.43
CA LYS A 143 -16.50 1.61 -0.47
C LYS A 143 -17.14 1.84 0.90
N LEU A 144 -16.54 1.30 1.97
CA LEU A 144 -17.04 1.47 3.34
C LEU A 144 -16.72 2.85 3.94
N ILE A 145 -15.60 3.45 3.54
CA ILE A 145 -15.10 4.70 4.15
C ILE A 145 -15.35 5.95 3.29
N LYS A 146 -15.63 5.80 1.99
CA LYS A 146 -15.90 6.92 1.10
C LYS A 146 -17.22 7.60 1.46
N THR A 147 -17.27 8.90 1.29
CA THR A 147 -18.51 9.69 1.33
C THR A 147 -19.07 9.87 -0.09
N ASP A 148 -20.38 10.08 -0.22
CA ASP A 148 -21.06 10.25 -1.52
C ASP A 148 -20.54 11.45 -2.33
N GLU A 149 -19.89 12.42 -1.70
CA GLU A 149 -19.26 13.56 -2.35
C GLU A 149 -17.94 13.22 -3.06
N GLN A 150 -17.32 12.08 -2.76
CA GLN A 150 -16.01 11.67 -3.29
C GLN A 150 -16.11 10.82 -4.57
N VAL A 151 -17.32 10.58 -5.07
CA VAL A 151 -17.60 9.68 -6.21
C VAL A 151 -17.87 10.45 -7.51
N ARG A 152 -17.75 11.78 -7.51
CA ARG A 152 -17.97 12.64 -8.70
C ARG A 152 -16.70 13.04 -9.40
#